data_a723c4039441117c068f5534006e5289
#
_entry.id   a723c4039441117c068f5534006e5289
#
_cell.length_a   1.000
_cell.length_b   1.000
_cell.length_c   1.000
_cell.angle_alpha   90.00
_cell.angle_beta   90.00
_cell.angle_gamma   90.00
#
_symmetry.space_group_name_H-M   'P 1'
#
loop_
_entity.id
_entity.type
_entity.pdbx_description
1 polymer ?
#
loop_
_entity_poly.entity_id
_entity_poly.type
_entity_poly.pdbx_seq_one_letter_code
_entity_poly.pdbx_strand_id
1 'polypeptide(L)'
;FPQGVYPWRKDASGIPPGAGVGIVDPHPPGDLALTGLRCLRALWTDDGVDGKRVKAGIEATRAAPPRAGLPVVVIHGTDDGLVPQAFSSAPYVAMARAAGRDVRYWQVRHAQHFDAFLGFPQYAATYLPLLPYVYEALDRVDAHLDGRGALPADAEIATVPRAGHPLAPLHLAMPR
;
A
#
# COMPACT_ATOMS: atom_id res chain seq x y z
N PHE A 1 8.46 -2.45 -22.46
CA PHE A 1 8.23 -1.25 -23.29
C PHE A 1 9.21 -1.30 -24.46
N PRO A 2 8.80 -0.99 -25.69
CA PRO A 2 9.74 -0.90 -26.81
C PRO A 2 10.83 0.10 -26.46
N GLN A 3 12.09 -0.33 -26.51
CA GLN A 3 13.20 0.59 -26.29
C GLN A 3 13.09 1.75 -27.31
N GLY A 4 13.17 2.98 -26.81
CA GLY A 4 13.11 4.18 -27.63
C GLY A 4 11.75 4.89 -27.70
N VAL A 5 10.66 4.28 -27.22
CA VAL A 5 9.33 4.94 -27.22
C VAL A 5 9.22 5.94 -26.04
N TYR A 6 9.91 5.66 -24.92
CA TYR A 6 9.93 6.54 -23.75
C TYR A 6 11.35 6.65 -23.19
N PRO A 7 12.27 7.30 -23.91
CA PRO A 7 13.60 7.50 -23.37
C PRO A 7 13.54 8.39 -22.12
N TRP A 8 14.16 7.96 -21.05
CA TRP A 8 14.40 8.80 -19.90
C TRP A 8 15.28 9.97 -20.33
N ARG A 9 14.77 11.18 -20.19
CA ARG A 9 15.55 12.37 -20.41
C ARG A 9 16.42 12.61 -19.18
N LYS A 10 17.70 12.71 -19.39
CA LYS A 10 18.65 13.15 -18.37
C LYS A 10 19.02 14.61 -18.65
N ASP A 11 19.19 15.39 -17.61
CA ASP A 11 19.84 16.68 -17.73
C ASP A 11 21.35 16.52 -17.96
N ALA A 12 22.07 17.60 -18.03
CA ALA A 12 23.53 17.60 -18.24
C ALA A 12 24.31 16.89 -17.12
N SER A 13 23.71 16.71 -15.93
CA SER A 13 24.31 15.97 -14.81
C SER A 13 24.12 14.47 -14.92
N GLY A 14 23.30 13.99 -15.86
CA GLY A 14 22.93 12.59 -15.99
C GLY A 14 21.86 12.12 -15.00
N ILE A 15 21.33 13.01 -14.16
CA ILE A 15 20.25 12.72 -13.22
C ILE A 15 18.92 12.80 -13.99
N PRO A 16 17.99 11.86 -13.77
CA PRO A 16 16.65 11.98 -14.34
C PRO A 16 16.00 13.29 -13.91
N PRO A 17 15.31 14.01 -14.82
CA PRO A 17 14.59 15.21 -14.45
C PRO A 17 13.56 14.89 -13.36
N GLY A 18 13.26 15.88 -12.53
CA GLY A 18 12.37 15.74 -11.38
C GLY A 18 10.98 15.21 -11.71
N ALA A 19 10.18 14.98 -10.69
CA ALA A 19 8.87 14.34 -10.79
C ALA A 19 7.99 14.88 -11.94
N GLY A 20 7.51 14.00 -12.77
CA GLY A 20 6.65 14.31 -13.93
C GLY A 20 7.36 14.69 -15.23
N VAL A 21 8.70 14.75 -15.25
CA VAL A 21 9.47 15.19 -16.43
C VAL A 21 10.42 14.12 -16.96
N GLY A 22 10.31 12.89 -16.45
CA GLY A 22 11.26 11.80 -16.81
C GLY A 22 10.99 11.13 -18.16
N ILE A 23 9.76 11.22 -18.68
CA ILE A 23 9.34 10.55 -19.90
C ILE A 23 9.14 11.61 -20.98
N VAL A 24 9.92 11.53 -22.05
CA VAL A 24 9.77 12.39 -23.21
C VAL A 24 9.14 11.58 -24.33
N ASP A 25 7.97 12.00 -24.81
CA ASP A 25 7.39 11.49 -26.03
C ASP A 25 8.14 12.11 -27.21
N PRO A 26 8.72 11.30 -28.13
CA PRO A 26 9.33 11.82 -29.32
C PRO A 26 8.32 12.37 -30.35
N HIS A 27 7.03 12.21 -30.12
CA HIS A 27 5.96 12.66 -31.00
C HIS A 27 5.20 13.86 -30.38
N PRO A 28 5.65 15.08 -30.56
CA PRO A 28 4.91 16.26 -30.16
C PRO A 28 3.76 16.54 -31.16
N PRO A 29 2.79 17.35 -30.82
CA PRO A 29 2.56 18.19 -29.66
C PRO A 29 1.32 17.78 -28.88
N GLY A 30 1.28 18.05 -27.61
CA GLY A 30 0.10 17.83 -26.80
C GLY A 30 0.47 17.26 -25.43
N ASP A 31 -0.37 16.44 -24.87
CA ASP A 31 -0.13 15.82 -23.59
C ASP A 31 1.00 14.79 -23.68
N LEU A 32 2.16 15.11 -23.12
CA LEU A 32 3.36 14.26 -23.10
C LEU A 32 3.12 12.89 -22.47
N ALA A 33 2.10 12.77 -21.64
CA ALA A 33 1.74 11.52 -20.98
C ALA A 33 0.78 10.66 -21.83
N LEU A 34 0.08 11.22 -22.81
CA LEU A 34 -1.01 10.55 -23.52
C LEU A 34 -0.55 9.29 -24.27
N THR A 35 0.59 9.36 -24.95
CA THR A 35 1.12 8.21 -25.68
C THR A 35 1.52 7.09 -24.71
N GLY A 36 2.11 7.44 -23.57
CA GLY A 36 2.41 6.48 -22.48
C GLY A 36 1.17 5.84 -21.91
N LEU A 37 0.14 6.62 -21.65
CA LEU A 37 -1.14 6.11 -21.14
C LEU A 37 -1.84 5.19 -22.17
N ARG A 38 -1.78 5.51 -23.44
CA ARG A 38 -2.29 4.65 -24.51
C ARG A 38 -1.55 3.33 -24.58
N CYS A 39 -0.23 3.36 -24.47
CA CYS A 39 0.60 2.15 -24.43
C CYS A 39 0.27 1.29 -23.22
N LEU A 40 0.18 1.86 -22.02
CA LEU A 40 -0.21 1.14 -20.80
C LEU A 40 -1.63 0.55 -20.93
N ARG A 41 -2.56 1.31 -21.52
CA ARG A 41 -3.90 0.80 -21.77
C ARG A 41 -3.89 -0.36 -22.76
N ALA A 42 -3.10 -0.28 -23.84
CA ALA A 42 -2.96 -1.37 -24.82
C ALA A 42 -2.44 -2.65 -24.17
N LEU A 43 -1.47 -2.56 -23.24
CA LEU A 43 -1.00 -3.73 -22.46
C LEU A 43 -2.12 -4.42 -21.68
N TRP A 44 -3.14 -3.67 -21.26
CA TRP A 44 -4.31 -4.22 -20.57
C TRP A 44 -5.41 -4.72 -21.53
N THR A 45 -5.68 -3.98 -22.60
CA THR A 45 -6.84 -4.23 -23.49
C THR A 45 -6.51 -5.13 -24.68
N ASP A 46 -5.27 -5.15 -25.16
CA ASP A 46 -4.89 -5.89 -26.35
C ASP A 46 -4.62 -7.38 -26.07
N ASP A 47 -4.83 -8.20 -27.12
CA ASP A 47 -4.50 -9.62 -27.14
C ASP A 47 -3.21 -9.91 -27.92
N GLY A 48 -2.41 -8.90 -28.19
CA GLY A 48 -1.06 -9.05 -28.73
C GLY A 48 -0.13 -9.77 -27.75
N VAL A 49 1.11 -10.04 -28.21
CA VAL A 49 2.10 -10.80 -27.39
C VAL A 49 2.34 -10.15 -26.03
N ASP A 50 2.53 -8.84 -25.98
CA ASP A 50 2.80 -8.11 -24.73
C ASP A 50 1.56 -8.05 -23.84
N GLY A 51 0.38 -7.81 -24.38
CA GLY A 51 -0.88 -7.84 -23.64
C GLY A 51 -1.15 -9.19 -23.00
N LYS A 52 -0.98 -10.28 -23.74
CA LYS A 52 -1.10 -11.66 -23.22
C LYS A 52 -0.09 -11.93 -22.10
N ARG A 53 1.17 -11.47 -22.26
CA ARG A 53 2.21 -11.62 -21.23
C ARG A 53 1.86 -10.87 -19.95
N VAL A 54 1.37 -9.64 -20.06
CA VAL A 54 0.92 -8.85 -18.91
C VAL A 54 -0.26 -9.52 -18.20
N LYS A 55 -1.28 -9.96 -18.96
CA LYS A 55 -2.43 -10.68 -18.40
C LYS A 55 -2.03 -11.96 -17.68
N ALA A 56 -1.14 -12.76 -18.28
CA ALA A 56 -0.60 -13.96 -17.63
C ALA A 56 0.17 -13.65 -16.33
N GLY A 57 0.96 -12.57 -16.33
CA GLY A 57 1.66 -12.10 -15.13
C GLY A 57 0.71 -11.69 -14.01
N ILE A 58 -0.37 -10.97 -14.36
CA ILE A 58 -1.42 -10.57 -13.41
C ILE A 58 -2.09 -11.82 -12.80
N GLU A 59 -2.46 -12.79 -13.63
CA GLU A 59 -3.07 -14.02 -13.12
C GLU A 59 -2.12 -14.82 -12.21
N ALA A 60 -0.84 -14.89 -12.57
CA ALA A 60 0.17 -15.60 -11.78
C ALA A 60 0.42 -14.94 -10.41
N THR A 61 0.19 -13.63 -10.29
CA THR A 61 0.43 -12.85 -9.06
C THR A 61 -0.86 -12.35 -8.40
N ARG A 62 -2.02 -12.79 -8.89
CA ARG A 62 -3.32 -12.39 -8.34
C ARG A 62 -3.42 -12.75 -6.87
N ALA A 63 -3.84 -11.79 -6.07
CA ALA A 63 -4.09 -12.02 -4.65
C ALA A 63 -5.14 -13.14 -4.47
N ALA A 64 -4.85 -14.05 -3.57
CA ALA A 64 -5.76 -15.13 -3.17
C ALA A 64 -6.08 -15.05 -1.68
N PRO A 65 -7.22 -15.60 -1.24
CA PRO A 65 -7.50 -15.70 0.18
C PRO A 65 -6.40 -16.48 0.91
N PRO A 66 -6.10 -16.16 2.16
CA PRO A 66 -5.14 -16.91 2.94
C PRO A 66 -5.60 -18.36 3.11
N ARG A 67 -4.65 -19.27 3.39
CA ARG A 67 -4.95 -20.66 3.68
C ARG A 67 -5.98 -20.79 4.81
N ALA A 68 -6.89 -21.74 4.71
CA ALA A 68 -7.88 -22.01 5.77
C ALA A 68 -7.18 -22.32 7.10
N GLY A 69 -7.72 -21.81 8.18
CA GLY A 69 -7.17 -21.98 9.54
C GLY A 69 -5.95 -21.12 9.86
N LEU A 70 -5.47 -20.28 8.93
CA LEU A 70 -4.42 -19.33 9.21
C LEU A 70 -5.01 -18.08 9.88
N PRO A 71 -4.57 -17.71 11.10
CA PRO A 71 -4.96 -16.45 11.71
C PRO A 71 -4.26 -15.30 10.99
N VAL A 72 -5.04 -14.29 10.61
CA VAL A 72 -4.51 -13.13 9.89
C VAL A 72 -5.02 -11.84 10.53
N VAL A 73 -4.12 -10.91 10.80
CA VAL A 73 -4.45 -9.54 11.17
C VAL A 73 -3.87 -8.61 10.11
N VAL A 74 -4.73 -7.87 9.42
CA VAL A 74 -4.34 -6.85 8.46
C VAL A 74 -4.33 -5.52 9.17
N ILE A 75 -3.24 -4.76 9.04
CA ILE A 75 -3.09 -3.43 9.63
C ILE A 75 -2.85 -2.44 8.52
N HIS A 76 -3.59 -1.34 8.50
CA HIS A 76 -3.46 -0.34 7.45
C HIS A 76 -3.67 1.07 7.99
N GLY A 77 -2.82 2.00 7.57
CA GLY A 77 -2.98 3.42 7.87
C GLY A 77 -4.07 4.06 7.01
N THR A 78 -5.03 4.77 7.61
CA THR A 78 -6.14 5.36 6.85
C THR A 78 -5.69 6.46 5.89
N ASP A 79 -4.54 7.06 6.16
CA ASP A 79 -3.99 8.18 5.39
C ASP A 79 -2.90 7.73 4.42
N ASP A 80 -2.84 6.42 4.11
CA ASP A 80 -1.89 5.86 3.16
C ASP A 80 -2.16 6.39 1.74
N GLY A 81 -1.34 7.34 1.32
CA GLY A 81 -1.42 7.95 0.00
C GLY A 81 -0.70 7.16 -1.11
N LEU A 82 0.11 6.16 -0.76
CA LEU A 82 0.82 5.31 -1.73
C LEU A 82 -0.01 4.10 -2.14
N VAL A 83 -0.61 3.43 -1.16
CA VAL A 83 -1.42 2.22 -1.36
C VAL A 83 -2.75 2.40 -0.60
N PRO A 84 -3.68 3.22 -1.11
CA PRO A 84 -4.91 3.53 -0.41
C PRO A 84 -5.73 2.28 -0.05
N GLN A 85 -6.31 2.26 1.14
CA GLN A 85 -7.12 1.14 1.66
C GLN A 85 -8.19 0.65 0.68
N ALA A 86 -8.88 1.59 0.03
CA ALA A 86 -9.98 1.29 -0.87
C ALA A 86 -9.58 0.43 -2.08
N PHE A 87 -8.30 0.43 -2.45
CA PHE A 87 -7.78 -0.29 -3.60
C PHE A 87 -6.84 -1.44 -3.22
N SER A 88 -6.62 -1.69 -1.94
CA SER A 88 -5.64 -2.67 -1.46
C SER A 88 -6.21 -3.54 -0.34
N SER A 89 -6.05 -3.12 0.93
CA SER A 89 -6.41 -3.95 2.08
C SER A 89 -7.91 -4.18 2.23
N ALA A 90 -8.75 -3.18 1.98
CA ALA A 90 -10.18 -3.33 2.13
C ALA A 90 -10.78 -4.38 1.17
N PRO A 91 -10.53 -4.35 -0.15
CA PRO A 91 -10.99 -5.40 -1.05
C PRO A 91 -10.34 -6.76 -0.77
N TYR A 92 -9.07 -6.80 -0.32
CA TYR A 92 -8.44 -8.07 0.09
C TYR A 92 -9.15 -8.70 1.29
N VAL A 93 -9.42 -7.92 2.34
CA VAL A 93 -10.15 -8.40 3.53
C VAL A 93 -11.55 -8.88 3.16
N ALA A 94 -12.26 -8.12 2.31
CA ALA A 94 -13.58 -8.51 1.83
C ALA A 94 -13.54 -9.85 1.07
N MET A 95 -12.58 -10.00 0.15
CA MET A 95 -12.37 -11.25 -0.61
C MET A 95 -12.06 -12.43 0.32
N ALA A 96 -11.16 -12.25 1.28
CA ALA A 96 -10.77 -13.31 2.21
C ALA A 96 -11.96 -13.76 3.09
N ARG A 97 -12.74 -12.81 3.59
CA ARG A 97 -13.96 -13.09 4.38
C ARG A 97 -15.05 -13.77 3.57
N ALA A 98 -15.25 -13.35 2.33
CA ALA A 98 -16.18 -14.02 1.40
C ALA A 98 -15.78 -15.48 1.14
N ALA A 99 -14.49 -15.80 1.22
CA ALA A 99 -13.96 -17.15 1.16
C ALA A 99 -13.98 -17.91 2.52
N GLY A 100 -14.63 -17.35 3.54
CA GLY A 100 -14.74 -17.96 4.87
C GLY A 100 -13.44 -17.95 5.68
N ARG A 101 -12.55 -16.97 5.43
CA ARG A 101 -11.29 -16.83 6.19
C ARG A 101 -11.47 -15.89 7.38
N ASP A 102 -10.86 -16.26 8.51
CA ASP A 102 -10.85 -15.43 9.71
C ASP A 102 -9.73 -14.36 9.59
N VAL A 103 -10.08 -13.23 9.00
CA VAL A 103 -9.20 -12.09 8.83
C VAL A 103 -9.67 -10.94 9.68
N ARG A 104 -8.82 -10.45 10.55
CA ARG A 104 -9.04 -9.27 11.38
C ARG A 104 -8.46 -8.05 10.69
N TYR A 105 -9.09 -6.89 10.86
CA TYR A 105 -8.71 -5.68 10.18
C TYR A 105 -8.61 -4.50 11.14
N TRP A 106 -7.40 -3.96 11.27
CA TRP A 106 -7.12 -2.76 12.04
C TRP A 106 -6.82 -1.60 11.10
N GLN A 107 -7.64 -0.57 11.18
CA GLN A 107 -7.53 0.65 10.41
C GLN A 107 -7.03 1.76 11.34
N VAL A 108 -5.80 2.20 11.13
CA VAL A 108 -5.13 3.15 12.03
C VAL A 108 -5.24 4.55 11.47
N ARG A 109 -5.96 5.43 12.15
CA ARG A 109 -6.03 6.85 11.76
C ARG A 109 -4.69 7.53 11.88
N HIS A 110 -4.48 8.58 11.09
CA HIS A 110 -3.23 9.37 11.07
C HIS A 110 -1.98 8.51 10.87
N ALA A 111 -2.07 7.44 10.12
CA ALA A 111 -0.92 6.60 9.76
C ALA A 111 -0.77 6.49 8.25
N GLN A 112 0.47 6.51 7.80
CA GLN A 112 0.90 6.44 6.41
C GLN A 112 1.51 5.09 6.08
N HIS A 113 1.97 4.94 4.83
CA HIS A 113 2.58 3.71 4.34
C HIS A 113 3.92 3.38 5.01
N PHE A 114 4.78 4.38 5.20
CA PHE A 114 6.14 4.20 5.71
C PHE A 114 6.40 4.94 7.01
N ASP A 115 6.70 4.21 8.08
CA ASP A 115 7.16 4.78 9.34
C ASP A 115 8.49 5.54 9.19
N ALA A 116 9.31 5.20 8.18
CA ALA A 116 10.57 5.89 7.89
C ALA A 116 10.37 7.40 7.60
N PHE A 117 9.21 7.79 7.06
CA PHE A 117 8.91 9.21 6.82
C PHE A 117 8.71 10.02 8.10
N LEU A 118 8.50 9.38 9.24
CA LEU A 118 8.42 10.04 10.55
C LEU A 118 9.76 10.67 10.98
N GLY A 119 10.84 10.40 10.26
CA GLY A 119 12.09 11.17 10.39
C GLY A 119 11.98 12.63 9.94
N PHE A 120 10.97 12.98 9.14
CA PHE A 120 10.70 14.35 8.73
C PHE A 120 9.77 15.03 9.75
N PRO A 121 10.15 16.19 10.32
CA PRO A 121 9.38 16.85 11.40
C PRO A 121 7.91 17.10 11.05
N GLN A 122 7.62 17.53 9.82
CA GLN A 122 6.26 17.78 9.35
C GLN A 122 5.40 16.51 9.30
N TYR A 123 6.00 15.36 8.93
CA TYR A 123 5.33 14.06 8.98
C TYR A 123 5.10 13.61 10.42
N ALA A 124 6.13 13.72 11.26
CA ALA A 124 6.04 13.34 12.66
C ALA A 124 5.02 14.17 13.46
N ALA A 125 4.74 15.40 13.03
CA ALA A 125 3.71 16.22 13.66
C ALA A 125 2.29 15.73 13.38
N THR A 126 2.06 15.11 12.20
CA THR A 126 0.74 14.73 11.71
C THR A 126 0.47 13.24 11.86
N TYR A 127 1.48 12.40 11.59
CA TYR A 127 1.31 10.96 11.47
C TYR A 127 1.92 10.18 12.63
N LEU A 128 1.42 8.96 12.78
CA LEU A 128 1.82 8.00 13.81
C LEU A 128 2.41 6.75 13.18
N PRO A 129 3.32 6.06 13.88
CA PRO A 129 3.92 4.82 13.36
C PRO A 129 2.91 3.68 13.34
N LEU A 130 3.04 2.80 12.32
CA LEU A 130 2.29 1.53 12.23
C LEU A 130 2.96 0.38 12.98
N LEU A 131 4.27 0.40 13.14
CA LEU A 131 5.02 -0.68 13.79
C LEU A 131 4.52 -1.06 15.19
N PRO A 132 4.12 -0.14 16.08
CA PRO A 132 3.56 -0.52 17.39
C PRO A 132 2.33 -1.44 17.27
N TYR A 133 1.46 -1.22 16.28
CA TYR A 133 0.28 -2.06 16.05
C TYR A 133 0.65 -3.41 15.46
N VAL A 134 1.72 -3.46 14.66
CA VAL A 134 2.25 -4.74 14.12
C VAL A 134 2.76 -5.60 15.26
N TYR A 135 3.52 -5.03 16.19
CA TYR A 135 4.02 -5.79 17.36
C TYR A 135 2.88 -6.27 18.24
N GLU A 136 1.91 -5.41 18.55
CA GLU A 136 0.74 -5.80 19.32
C GLU A 136 -0.05 -6.93 18.63
N ALA A 137 -0.24 -6.85 17.31
CA ALA A 137 -0.91 -7.89 16.56
C ALA A 137 -0.14 -9.21 16.56
N LEU A 138 1.20 -9.16 16.46
CA LEU A 138 2.06 -10.34 16.54
C LEU A 138 1.93 -11.01 17.91
N ASP A 139 1.98 -10.25 19.00
CA ASP A 139 1.84 -10.77 20.36
C ASP A 139 0.47 -11.44 20.56
N ARG A 140 -0.60 -10.85 20.00
CA ARG A 140 -1.95 -11.44 20.07
C ARG A 140 -2.10 -12.70 19.22
N VAL A 141 -1.52 -12.71 18.03
CA VAL A 141 -1.51 -13.91 17.17
C VAL A 141 -0.72 -15.03 17.84
N ASP A 142 0.43 -14.73 18.41
CA ASP A 142 1.24 -15.69 19.17
C ASP A 142 0.45 -16.26 20.35
N ALA A 143 -0.15 -15.41 21.17
CA ALA A 143 -1.01 -15.85 22.28
C ALA A 143 -2.18 -16.71 21.81
N HIS A 144 -2.77 -16.39 20.66
CA HIS A 144 -3.86 -17.18 20.07
C HIS A 144 -3.38 -18.56 19.63
N LEU A 145 -2.23 -18.65 18.97
CA LEU A 145 -1.65 -19.91 18.51
C LEU A 145 -1.30 -20.84 19.68
N ASP A 146 -0.87 -20.27 20.80
CA ASP A 146 -0.60 -20.99 22.05
C ASP A 146 -1.85 -21.34 22.87
N GLY A 147 -3.05 -20.96 22.40
CA GLY A 147 -4.29 -21.15 23.15
C GLY A 147 -4.44 -20.25 24.39
N ARG A 148 -3.63 -19.20 24.50
CA ARG A 148 -3.64 -18.26 25.63
C ARG A 148 -4.60 -17.06 25.43
N GLY A 149 -5.17 -16.90 24.24
CA GLY A 149 -6.07 -15.80 23.94
C GLY A 149 -6.83 -15.97 22.64
N ALA A 150 -7.85 -15.13 22.44
CA ALA A 150 -8.57 -15.02 21.17
C ALA A 150 -7.85 -14.05 20.22
N LEU A 151 -8.07 -14.21 18.90
CA LEU A 151 -7.67 -13.18 17.94
C LEU A 151 -8.37 -11.86 18.28
N PRO A 152 -7.70 -10.71 18.04
CA PRO A 152 -8.29 -9.41 18.30
C PRO A 152 -9.54 -9.20 17.44
N ALA A 153 -10.46 -8.35 17.91
CA ALA A 153 -11.57 -7.89 17.09
C ALA A 153 -11.08 -6.92 16.00
N ASP A 154 -11.91 -6.70 14.98
CA ASP A 154 -11.73 -5.58 14.06
C ASP A 154 -11.71 -4.25 14.81
N ALA A 155 -10.92 -3.30 14.35
CA ALA A 155 -10.89 -1.97 14.96
C ALA A 155 -10.60 -0.87 13.94
N GLU A 156 -11.35 0.21 14.05
CA GLU A 156 -10.92 1.52 13.56
C GLU A 156 -10.29 2.25 14.75
N ILE A 157 -8.98 2.45 14.70
CA ILE A 157 -8.20 2.97 15.82
C ILE A 157 -8.11 4.49 15.68
N ALA A 158 -8.87 5.18 16.52
CA ALA A 158 -8.96 6.64 16.55
C ALA A 158 -7.75 7.24 17.29
N THR A 159 -6.62 7.26 16.65
CA THR A 159 -5.37 7.83 17.17
C THR A 159 -5.43 9.34 17.36
N VAL A 160 -4.51 9.89 18.14
CA VAL A 160 -4.38 11.33 18.37
C VAL A 160 -3.10 11.84 17.74
N PRO A 161 -3.16 12.81 16.80
CA PRO A 161 -1.96 13.40 16.20
C PRO A 161 -1.01 13.97 17.24
N ARG A 162 0.29 13.85 16.99
CA ARG A 162 1.33 14.29 17.94
C ARG A 162 1.44 15.81 18.07
N ALA A 163 1.01 16.56 17.05
CA ALA A 163 1.08 18.04 17.03
C ALA A 163 2.47 18.59 17.41
N GLY A 164 3.55 17.91 16.98
CA GLY A 164 4.92 18.29 17.30
C GLY A 164 5.46 17.78 18.65
N HIS A 165 4.64 17.13 19.46
CA HIS A 165 5.10 16.53 20.73
C HIS A 165 5.79 15.17 20.52
N PRO A 166 6.63 14.71 21.45
CA PRO A 166 7.17 13.35 21.46
C PRO A 166 6.05 12.30 21.44
N LEU A 167 6.31 11.18 20.80
CA LEU A 167 5.37 10.07 20.79
C LEU A 167 5.13 9.58 22.23
N ALA A 168 3.87 9.42 22.58
CA ALA A 168 3.44 8.90 23.88
C ALA A 168 2.29 7.89 23.71
N PRO A 169 2.06 6.98 24.68
CA PRO A 169 1.03 5.96 24.58
C PRO A 169 -0.37 6.50 24.27
N LEU A 170 -0.71 7.69 24.78
CA LEU A 170 -2.00 8.32 24.51
C LEU A 170 -2.26 8.61 23.03
N HIS A 171 -1.20 8.81 22.24
CA HIS A 171 -1.34 9.07 20.81
C HIS A 171 -1.75 7.80 20.05
N LEU A 172 -1.31 6.64 20.50
CA LEU A 172 -1.49 5.38 19.78
C LEU A 172 -2.90 4.80 19.93
N ALA A 173 -3.60 5.07 21.03
CA ALA A 173 -4.93 4.51 21.31
C ALA A 173 -4.98 2.98 21.06
N MET A 174 -3.97 2.25 21.55
CA MET A 174 -3.82 0.81 21.28
C MET A 174 -5.11 0.05 21.60
N PRO A 175 -5.55 -0.87 20.71
CA PRO A 175 -6.76 -1.67 20.96
C PRO A 175 -6.56 -2.57 22.19
N ARG A 176 -7.61 -2.68 23.00
CA ARG A 176 -7.64 -3.50 24.23
C ARG A 176 -8.02 -4.95 23.92
#